data_d41e11b465edeba50d03b1f0da92cb6b
#
_entry.id   d41e11b465edeba50d03b1f0da92cb6b
#
_cell.length_a   1.000
_cell.length_b   1.000
_cell.length_c   1.000
_cell.angle_alpha   90.00
_cell.angle_beta   90.00
_cell.angle_gamma   90.00
#
_symmetry.space_group_name_H-M   'P 1'
#
loop_
_entity.id
_entity.type
_entity.pdbx_description
1 polymer ?
#
loop_
_entity_poly.entity_id
_entity_poly.type
_entity_poly.pdbx_seq_one_letter_code
_entity_poly.pdbx_strand_id
1 'polypeptide(L)'
;MSAESYLSRGVSPTKDDVKAAVKNQSKGVFPGAFCKLIEDLAGDPEYCTAIHADGAGTKSSVAYLMYKETGNYDWFKGLAQDSLVMNTDDLACCGVTEDLMLSNTIGRNAHRVDGKAIAKVIEGYDEIIGKLASQGINITMCGGETADVGDLVRTLIVDSTLVARAKRSEVINAANIKPGNVIVGLASFGQATYEDRYNS
;
A
#
# COMPACT_ATOMS: atom_id res chain seq x y z
N MET A 1 -8.53 -19.31 13.08
CA MET A 1 -7.45 -19.00 14.03
C MET A 1 -8.04 -18.20 15.17
N SER A 2 -7.72 -18.50 16.42
CA SER A 2 -8.21 -17.77 17.60
C SER A 2 -7.44 -16.44 17.79
N ALA A 3 -8.02 -15.48 18.49
CA ALA A 3 -7.32 -14.23 18.84
C ALA A 3 -6.01 -14.50 19.60
N GLU A 4 -5.93 -15.54 20.40
CA GLU A 4 -4.72 -15.97 21.13
C GLU A 4 -3.57 -16.33 20.18
N SER A 5 -3.86 -16.97 19.03
CA SER A 5 -2.80 -17.34 18.09
C SER A 5 -2.20 -16.12 17.35
N TYR A 6 -2.92 -15.01 17.24
CA TYR A 6 -2.38 -13.74 16.76
C TYR A 6 -1.53 -13.07 17.83
N LEU A 7 -2.05 -12.98 19.06
CA LEU A 7 -1.35 -12.35 20.19
C LEU A 7 -0.02 -13.05 20.51
N SER A 8 0.02 -14.37 20.46
CA SER A 8 1.25 -15.14 20.68
C SER A 8 2.37 -14.87 19.65
N ARG A 9 2.02 -14.26 18.52
CA ARG A 9 2.94 -13.84 17.46
C ARG A 9 3.19 -12.34 17.42
N GLY A 10 2.74 -11.60 18.44
CA GLY A 10 2.89 -10.14 18.51
C GLY A 10 1.96 -9.36 17.58
N VAL A 11 0.86 -9.98 17.14
CA VAL A 11 -0.13 -9.34 16.26
C VAL A 11 -1.39 -9.02 17.06
N SER A 12 -1.75 -7.74 17.14
CA SER A 12 -3.02 -7.31 17.74
C SER A 12 -4.18 -7.50 16.74
N PRO A 13 -5.18 -8.35 17.02
CA PRO A 13 -6.30 -8.57 16.08
C PRO A 13 -7.30 -7.40 16.05
N THR A 14 -7.32 -6.54 17.06
CA THR A 14 -8.30 -5.44 17.19
C THR A 14 -7.69 -4.05 16.98
N LYS A 15 -6.38 -3.90 17.19
CA LYS A 15 -5.65 -2.61 17.16
C LYS A 15 -6.28 -1.53 18.05
N ASP A 16 -6.89 -1.91 19.18
CA ASP A 16 -7.62 -0.96 20.04
C ASP A 16 -6.68 0.05 20.71
N ASP A 17 -5.46 -0.34 21.01
CA ASP A 17 -4.36 0.52 21.47
C ASP A 17 -4.02 1.62 20.45
N VAL A 18 -3.88 1.25 19.17
CA VAL A 18 -3.64 2.21 18.09
C VAL A 18 -4.82 3.15 17.91
N LYS A 19 -6.07 2.61 17.90
CA LYS A 19 -7.29 3.43 17.82
C LYS A 19 -7.37 4.44 18.95
N ALA A 20 -7.01 4.03 20.17
CA ALA A 20 -6.98 4.92 21.33
C ALA A 20 -5.92 6.03 21.19
N ALA A 21 -4.73 5.68 20.68
CA ALA A 21 -3.63 6.62 20.49
C ALA A 21 -3.96 7.71 19.46
N VAL A 22 -4.68 7.37 18.38
CA VAL A 22 -5.01 8.32 17.30
C VAL A 22 -6.37 9.02 17.50
N LYS A 23 -7.10 8.72 18.57
CA LYS A 23 -8.48 9.21 18.78
C LYS A 23 -8.63 10.72 18.68
N ASN A 24 -7.63 11.47 19.14
CA ASN A 24 -7.63 12.93 19.18
C ASN A 24 -6.88 13.58 18.00
N GLN A 25 -6.42 12.80 17.04
CA GLN A 25 -5.76 13.31 15.86
C GLN A 25 -6.78 13.94 14.89
N SER A 26 -6.36 15.00 14.20
CA SER A 26 -7.17 15.59 13.13
C SER A 26 -7.50 14.54 12.07
N LYS A 27 -8.76 14.51 11.64
CA LYS A 27 -9.24 13.64 10.56
C LYS A 27 -9.07 14.25 9.15
N GLY A 28 -8.41 15.43 9.06
CA GLY A 28 -8.24 16.13 7.80
C GLY A 28 -9.48 16.92 7.38
N VAL A 29 -9.52 17.32 6.10
CA VAL A 29 -10.58 18.17 5.54
C VAL A 29 -11.86 17.41 5.19
N PHE A 30 -11.79 16.07 5.11
CA PHE A 30 -12.93 15.18 4.87
C PHE A 30 -12.97 14.08 5.93
N PRO A 31 -13.56 14.33 7.11
CA PRO A 31 -13.54 13.35 8.21
C PRO A 31 -14.21 12.00 7.92
N GLY A 32 -15.03 11.92 6.90
CA GLY A 32 -15.70 10.69 6.45
C GLY A 32 -15.05 10.03 5.24
N ALA A 33 -13.96 10.56 4.71
CA ALA A 33 -13.17 9.89 3.66
C ALA A 33 -12.39 8.72 4.25
N PHE A 34 -12.08 7.73 3.41
CA PHE A 34 -11.36 6.53 3.85
C PHE A 34 -9.93 6.87 4.30
N CYS A 35 -9.20 7.63 3.48
CA CYS A 35 -7.89 8.17 3.84
C CYS A 35 -8.01 9.58 4.40
N LYS A 36 -7.00 9.99 5.17
CA LYS A 36 -6.87 11.38 5.62
C LYS A 36 -6.45 12.27 4.46
N LEU A 37 -7.30 13.23 4.12
CA LEU A 37 -7.02 14.27 3.15
C LEU A 37 -6.74 15.58 3.88
N ILE A 38 -5.73 16.32 3.44
CA ILE A 38 -5.31 17.59 4.04
C ILE A 38 -5.52 18.75 3.05
N GLU A 39 -5.35 19.98 3.53
CA GLU A 39 -5.32 21.16 2.66
C GLU A 39 -4.30 20.97 1.55
N ASP A 40 -4.60 21.52 0.38
CA ASP A 40 -3.70 21.40 -0.77
C ASP A 40 -2.32 22.01 -0.48
N LEU A 41 -1.28 21.24 -0.72
CA LEU A 41 0.12 21.69 -0.51
C LEU A 41 0.51 22.83 -1.46
N ALA A 42 -0.15 22.98 -2.61
CA ALA A 42 0.03 24.09 -3.53
C ALA A 42 -0.81 25.32 -3.16
N GLY A 43 -1.67 25.23 -2.14
CA GLY A 43 -2.50 26.33 -1.66
C GLY A 43 -3.75 26.59 -2.48
N ASP A 44 -4.16 25.70 -3.36
CA ASP A 44 -5.37 25.82 -4.14
C ASP A 44 -6.60 25.36 -3.34
N PRO A 45 -7.58 26.24 -3.04
CA PRO A 45 -8.75 25.90 -2.24
C PRO A 45 -9.69 24.87 -2.90
N GLU A 46 -9.60 24.66 -4.21
CA GLU A 46 -10.41 23.68 -4.93
C GLU A 46 -9.83 22.26 -4.84
N TYR A 47 -8.58 22.12 -4.36
CA TYR A 47 -7.89 20.85 -4.24
C TYR A 47 -7.65 20.45 -2.79
N CYS A 48 -7.31 19.20 -2.62
CA CYS A 48 -6.77 18.63 -1.39
C CYS A 48 -5.61 17.68 -1.74
N THR A 49 -4.77 17.39 -0.75
CA THR A 49 -3.64 16.49 -0.90
C THR A 49 -3.86 15.23 -0.07
N ALA A 50 -3.58 14.08 -0.64
CA ALA A 50 -3.44 12.80 0.03
C ALA A 50 -1.96 12.47 0.20
N ILE A 51 -1.57 11.97 1.36
CA ILE A 51 -0.29 11.28 1.59
C ILE A 51 -0.65 9.99 2.32
N HIS A 52 -0.41 8.87 1.67
CA HIS A 52 -0.76 7.55 2.20
C HIS A 52 0.46 6.63 2.19
N ALA A 53 0.66 5.88 3.26
CA ALA A 53 1.77 4.94 3.40
C ALA A 53 1.25 3.58 3.86
N ASP A 54 1.60 2.55 3.13
CA ASP A 54 1.34 1.15 3.45
C ASP A 54 2.42 0.26 2.80
N GLY A 55 2.42 -1.04 3.09
CA GLY A 55 3.47 -1.92 2.62
C GLY A 55 3.03 -3.37 2.36
N ALA A 56 3.98 -4.15 1.86
CA ALA A 56 3.79 -5.57 1.57
C ALA A 56 3.58 -6.44 2.83
N GLY A 57 3.88 -5.89 4.00
CA GLY A 57 3.66 -6.55 5.28
C GLY A 57 4.36 -7.90 5.37
N THR A 58 3.64 -8.91 5.88
CA THR A 58 4.19 -10.27 6.10
C THR A 58 4.39 -11.07 4.81
N LYS A 59 3.92 -10.62 3.64
CA LYS A 59 4.18 -11.26 2.34
C LYS A 59 5.67 -11.32 2.01
N SER A 60 6.47 -10.39 2.55
CA SER A 60 7.94 -10.45 2.50
C SER A 60 8.50 -11.78 3.00
N SER A 61 7.90 -12.36 4.03
CA SER A 61 8.29 -13.68 4.55
C SER A 61 7.96 -14.80 3.57
N VAL A 62 6.84 -14.70 2.86
CA VAL A 62 6.43 -15.69 1.84
C VAL A 62 7.39 -15.65 0.65
N ALA A 63 7.69 -14.46 0.12
CA ALA A 63 8.66 -14.29 -0.96
C ALA A 63 10.04 -14.86 -0.58
N TYR A 64 10.50 -14.61 0.63
CA TYR A 64 11.77 -15.14 1.13
C TYR A 64 11.76 -16.67 1.24
N LEU A 65 10.67 -17.27 1.74
CA LEU A 65 10.54 -18.73 1.83
C LEU A 65 10.53 -19.36 0.43
N MET A 66 9.76 -18.81 -0.51
CA MET A 66 9.74 -19.30 -1.89
C MET A 66 11.11 -19.20 -2.56
N TYR A 67 11.83 -18.09 -2.34
CA TYR A 67 13.21 -17.97 -2.79
C TYR A 67 14.11 -19.07 -2.19
N LYS A 68 13.99 -19.35 -0.89
CA LYS A 68 14.80 -20.38 -0.23
C LYS A 68 14.54 -21.79 -0.78
N GLU A 69 13.29 -22.10 -1.12
CA GLU A 69 12.88 -23.39 -1.68
C GLU A 69 13.28 -23.55 -3.15
N THR A 70 13.21 -22.48 -3.93
CA THR A 70 13.33 -22.56 -5.41
C THR A 70 14.64 -22.00 -5.95
N GLY A 71 15.36 -21.18 -5.19
CA GLY A 71 16.50 -20.40 -5.66
C GLY A 71 16.14 -19.25 -6.63
N ASN A 72 14.84 -19.05 -6.92
CA ASN A 72 14.38 -18.03 -7.86
C ASN A 72 14.17 -16.68 -7.15
N TYR A 73 14.91 -15.66 -7.59
CA TYR A 73 14.80 -14.30 -7.08
C TYR A 73 13.55 -13.55 -7.55
N ASP A 74 12.87 -14.01 -8.60
CA ASP A 74 11.69 -13.29 -9.13
C ASP A 74 10.52 -13.26 -8.14
N TRP A 75 10.50 -14.12 -7.12
CA TRP A 75 9.53 -14.06 -6.04
C TRP A 75 9.53 -12.72 -5.29
N PHE A 76 10.65 -11.99 -5.31
CA PHE A 76 10.72 -10.67 -4.68
C PHE A 76 10.03 -9.56 -5.46
N LYS A 77 9.79 -9.72 -6.78
CA LYS A 77 9.09 -8.72 -7.60
C LYS A 77 7.67 -8.45 -7.11
N GLY A 78 6.95 -9.50 -6.69
CA GLY A 78 5.58 -9.38 -6.19
C GLY A 78 5.44 -8.45 -4.99
N LEU A 79 6.50 -8.25 -4.20
CA LEU A 79 6.46 -7.35 -3.04
C LEU A 79 6.26 -5.88 -3.44
N ALA A 80 6.76 -5.47 -4.60
CA ALA A 80 6.53 -4.14 -5.13
C ALA A 80 5.06 -3.94 -5.47
N GLN A 81 4.44 -4.90 -6.14
CA GLN A 81 3.01 -4.89 -6.44
C GLN A 81 2.19 -4.87 -5.14
N ASP A 82 2.48 -5.76 -4.19
CA ASP A 82 1.76 -5.81 -2.93
C ASP A 82 1.84 -4.48 -2.16
N SER A 83 3.03 -3.88 -2.09
CA SER A 83 3.24 -2.62 -1.39
C SER A 83 2.54 -1.44 -2.09
N LEU A 84 2.58 -1.39 -3.42
CA LEU A 84 1.94 -0.34 -4.20
C LEU A 84 0.42 -0.42 -4.14
N VAL A 85 -0.15 -1.61 -4.37
CA VAL A 85 -1.60 -1.80 -4.47
C VAL A 85 -2.29 -1.52 -3.14
N MET A 86 -1.68 -1.81 -2.00
CA MET A 86 -2.21 -1.40 -0.68
C MET A 86 -2.45 0.11 -0.59
N ASN A 87 -1.62 0.91 -1.24
CA ASN A 87 -1.77 2.37 -1.27
C ASN A 87 -2.77 2.84 -2.33
N THR A 88 -2.71 2.28 -3.55
CA THR A 88 -3.62 2.70 -4.64
C THR A 88 -5.07 2.36 -4.34
N ASP A 89 -5.34 1.23 -3.70
CA ASP A 89 -6.68 0.80 -3.34
C ASP A 89 -7.31 1.72 -2.28
N ASP A 90 -6.53 2.09 -1.28
CA ASP A 90 -6.97 3.01 -0.23
C ASP A 90 -7.23 4.42 -0.77
N LEU A 91 -6.39 4.91 -1.68
CA LEU A 91 -6.60 6.18 -2.36
C LEU A 91 -7.82 6.13 -3.29
N ALA A 92 -8.03 5.01 -4.00
CA ALA A 92 -9.20 4.80 -4.86
C ALA A 92 -10.51 4.84 -4.05
N CYS A 93 -10.51 4.37 -2.79
CA CYS A 93 -11.64 4.51 -1.87
C CYS A 93 -12.01 5.98 -1.57
N CYS A 94 -11.09 6.91 -1.80
CA CYS A 94 -11.32 8.36 -1.71
C CYS A 94 -11.60 9.01 -3.07
N GLY A 95 -11.61 8.25 -4.17
CA GLY A 95 -11.72 8.78 -5.52
C GLY A 95 -10.42 9.35 -6.08
N VAL A 96 -9.27 9.06 -5.47
CA VAL A 96 -7.96 9.59 -5.86
C VAL A 96 -7.23 8.54 -6.68
N THR A 97 -7.22 8.69 -8.00
CA THR A 97 -6.72 7.66 -8.94
C THR A 97 -5.75 8.20 -9.99
N GLU A 98 -5.48 9.51 -9.99
CA GLU A 98 -4.68 10.16 -11.04
C GLU A 98 -3.46 10.87 -10.44
N ASP A 99 -2.42 11.00 -11.26
CA ASP A 99 -1.20 11.78 -10.97
C ASP A 99 -0.53 11.40 -9.63
N LEU A 100 -0.37 10.10 -9.40
CA LEU A 100 0.21 9.56 -8.19
C LEU A 100 1.73 9.69 -8.21
N MET A 101 2.32 10.19 -7.13
CA MET A 101 3.76 10.22 -6.91
C MET A 101 4.12 9.16 -5.87
N LEU A 102 5.07 8.27 -6.22
CA LEU A 102 5.48 7.14 -5.40
C LEU A 102 6.90 7.32 -4.86
N SER A 103 7.06 7.11 -3.57
CA SER A 103 8.35 6.83 -2.93
C SER A 103 8.28 5.50 -2.20
N ASN A 104 9.37 4.71 -2.21
CA ASN A 104 9.43 3.45 -1.50
C ASN A 104 10.50 3.43 -0.41
N THR A 105 10.32 2.54 0.56
CA THR A 105 11.33 2.25 1.58
C THR A 105 11.53 0.74 1.67
N ILE A 106 12.79 0.30 1.55
CA ILE A 106 13.17 -1.09 1.65
C ILE A 106 14.15 -1.26 2.80
N GLY A 107 13.71 -1.91 3.88
CA GLY A 107 14.58 -2.29 4.98
C GLY A 107 14.95 -3.77 4.90
N ARG A 108 16.23 -4.13 4.94
CA ARG A 108 16.64 -5.54 4.84
C ARG A 108 17.61 -5.98 5.94
N ASN A 109 17.64 -7.29 6.14
CA ASN A 109 18.76 -7.96 6.79
C ASN A 109 19.74 -8.45 5.71
N ALA A 110 20.88 -7.79 5.57
CA ALA A 110 21.86 -8.07 4.52
C ALA A 110 22.48 -9.49 4.60
N HIS A 111 22.46 -10.13 5.77
CA HIS A 111 22.90 -11.52 5.91
C HIS A 111 21.93 -12.54 5.27
N ARG A 112 20.71 -12.15 5.00
CA ARG A 112 19.63 -13.03 4.50
C ARG A 112 19.13 -12.66 3.13
N VAL A 113 19.11 -11.35 2.83
CA VAL A 113 18.56 -10.77 1.62
C VAL A 113 19.67 -9.95 0.94
N ASP A 114 20.22 -10.50 -0.12
CA ASP A 114 21.33 -9.90 -0.85
C ASP A 114 20.87 -8.80 -1.83
N GLY A 115 21.86 -8.18 -2.54
CA GLY A 115 21.57 -7.12 -3.50
C GLY A 115 20.74 -7.57 -4.71
N LYS A 116 20.77 -8.88 -5.07
CA LYS A 116 19.97 -9.41 -6.19
C LYS A 116 18.48 -9.39 -5.83
N ALA A 117 18.14 -9.74 -4.59
CA ALA A 117 16.76 -9.67 -4.11
C ALA A 117 16.23 -8.23 -4.13
N ILE A 118 17.04 -7.26 -3.69
CA ILE A 118 16.67 -5.82 -3.76
C ILE A 118 16.49 -5.36 -5.21
N ALA A 119 17.39 -5.75 -6.11
CA ALA A 119 17.25 -5.43 -7.54
C ALA A 119 15.91 -5.95 -8.11
N LYS A 120 15.46 -7.14 -7.67
CA LYS A 120 14.18 -7.71 -8.11
C LYS A 120 12.96 -6.96 -7.53
N VAL A 121 13.03 -6.45 -6.31
CA VAL A 121 11.99 -5.57 -5.79
C VAL A 121 11.88 -4.29 -6.62
N ILE A 122 13.03 -3.66 -6.94
CA ILE A 122 13.06 -2.43 -7.76
C ILE A 122 12.51 -2.71 -9.17
N GLU A 123 12.97 -3.81 -9.83
CA GLU A 123 12.43 -4.25 -11.11
C GLU A 123 10.91 -4.47 -11.06
N GLY A 124 10.41 -5.02 -9.95
CA GLY A 124 8.98 -5.21 -9.72
C GLY A 124 8.18 -3.91 -9.69
N TYR A 125 8.74 -2.83 -9.14
CA TYR A 125 8.09 -1.51 -9.19
C TYR A 125 7.97 -1.00 -10.63
N ASP A 126 9.02 -1.11 -11.44
CA ASP A 126 8.98 -0.70 -12.84
C ASP A 126 7.92 -1.49 -13.61
N GLU A 127 7.85 -2.81 -13.40
CA GLU A 127 6.87 -3.70 -14.03
C GLU A 127 5.42 -3.34 -13.66
N ILE A 128 5.12 -3.18 -12.36
CA ILE A 128 3.74 -2.88 -11.93
C ILE A 128 3.32 -1.47 -12.33
N ILE A 129 4.19 -0.47 -12.26
CA ILE A 129 3.91 0.88 -12.74
C ILE A 129 3.58 0.86 -14.23
N GLY A 130 4.35 0.13 -15.04
CA GLY A 130 4.08 -0.04 -16.48
C GLY A 130 2.73 -0.72 -16.74
N LYS A 131 2.38 -1.76 -15.98
CA LYS A 131 1.07 -2.43 -16.07
C LYS A 131 -0.08 -1.48 -15.75
N LEU A 132 0.03 -0.73 -14.65
CA LEU A 132 -1.01 0.22 -14.24
C LEU A 132 -1.14 1.38 -15.23
N ALA A 133 -0.03 1.87 -15.80
CA ALA A 133 -0.04 2.87 -16.85
C ALA A 133 -0.80 2.40 -18.09
N SER A 134 -0.68 1.12 -18.47
CA SER A 134 -1.45 0.54 -19.58
C SER A 134 -2.97 0.50 -19.33
N GLN A 135 -3.39 0.62 -18.07
CA GLN A 135 -4.79 0.72 -17.64
C GLN A 135 -5.24 2.16 -17.36
N GLY A 136 -4.38 3.15 -17.66
CA GLY A 136 -4.68 4.57 -17.48
C GLY A 136 -4.35 5.13 -16.09
N ILE A 137 -3.69 4.37 -15.22
CA ILE A 137 -3.27 4.83 -13.89
C ILE A 137 -1.80 5.26 -13.98
N ASN A 138 -1.55 6.56 -13.93
CA ASN A 138 -0.22 7.14 -14.03
C ASN A 138 0.42 7.29 -12.66
N ILE A 139 1.58 6.64 -12.48
CA ILE A 139 2.36 6.69 -11.25
C ILE A 139 3.78 7.13 -11.61
N THR A 140 4.25 8.20 -10.97
CA THR A 140 5.63 8.68 -11.10
C THR A 140 6.47 8.15 -9.94
N MET A 141 7.49 7.33 -10.24
CA MET A 141 8.49 6.94 -9.25
C MET A 141 9.38 8.13 -8.91
N CYS A 142 9.35 8.56 -7.65
CA CYS A 142 10.12 9.71 -7.14
C CYS A 142 11.39 9.29 -6.39
N GLY A 143 11.76 8.01 -6.47
CA GLY A 143 12.87 7.44 -5.73
C GLY A 143 12.42 6.77 -4.43
N GLY A 144 13.38 6.49 -3.57
CA GLY A 144 13.12 5.80 -2.31
C GLY A 144 14.37 5.66 -1.46
N GLU A 145 14.28 4.86 -0.41
CA GLU A 145 15.38 4.58 0.52
C GLU A 145 15.56 3.06 0.67
N THR A 146 16.82 2.63 0.74
CA THR A 146 17.17 1.25 1.08
C THR A 146 18.12 1.24 2.25
N ALA A 147 17.73 0.58 3.35
CA ALA A 147 18.51 0.53 4.58
C ALA A 147 18.83 -0.90 5.02
N ASP A 148 20.06 -1.12 5.49
CA ASP A 148 20.44 -2.35 6.17
C ASP A 148 20.08 -2.25 7.65
N VAL A 149 19.03 -2.95 8.06
CA VAL A 149 18.39 -2.86 9.39
C VAL A 149 18.20 -4.25 10.01
N GLY A 150 19.25 -5.08 9.92
CA GLY A 150 19.22 -6.47 10.36
C GLY A 150 18.88 -6.69 11.84
N ASP A 151 19.09 -5.68 12.69
CA ASP A 151 18.69 -5.70 14.10
C ASP A 151 17.18 -5.49 14.29
N LEU A 152 16.48 -4.91 13.30
CA LEU A 152 15.06 -4.58 13.37
C LEU A 152 14.22 -5.54 12.54
N VAL A 153 14.69 -5.95 11.36
CA VAL A 153 13.95 -6.82 10.45
C VAL A 153 14.65 -8.16 10.28
N ARG A 154 13.85 -9.22 10.30
CA ARG A 154 14.39 -10.58 10.17
C ARG A 154 14.81 -10.91 8.73
N THR A 155 14.07 -10.46 7.75
CA THR A 155 14.35 -10.65 6.32
C THR A 155 14.36 -9.32 5.59
N LEU A 156 13.19 -8.84 5.17
CA LEU A 156 13.03 -7.52 4.59
C LEU A 156 11.61 -6.97 4.87
N ILE A 157 11.48 -5.67 4.79
CA ILE A 157 10.22 -4.93 4.74
C ILE A 157 10.22 -4.07 3.49
N VAL A 158 9.09 -3.97 2.82
CA VAL A 158 8.91 -3.16 1.60
C VAL A 158 7.66 -2.33 1.80
N ASP A 159 7.84 -1.02 1.92
CA ASP A 159 6.77 -0.06 2.12
C ASP A 159 6.76 0.97 0.98
N SER A 160 5.60 1.49 0.70
CA SER A 160 5.37 2.54 -0.30
C SER A 160 4.64 3.72 0.33
N THR A 161 4.94 4.90 -0.17
CA THR A 161 4.20 6.12 0.16
C THR A 161 3.75 6.75 -1.13
N LEU A 162 2.44 6.99 -1.27
CA LEU A 162 1.86 7.71 -2.38
C LEU A 162 1.45 9.12 -1.95
N VAL A 163 1.73 10.08 -2.82
CA VAL A 163 1.26 11.46 -2.71
C VAL A 163 0.43 11.77 -3.93
N ALA A 164 -0.72 12.38 -3.74
CA ALA A 164 -1.60 12.79 -4.82
C ALA A 164 -2.36 14.07 -4.48
N ARG A 165 -2.74 14.83 -5.51
CA ARG A 165 -3.70 15.92 -5.42
C ARG A 165 -5.03 15.46 -6.01
N ALA A 166 -6.13 15.86 -5.38
CA ALA A 166 -7.47 15.57 -5.88
C ALA A 166 -8.35 16.81 -5.77
N LYS A 167 -9.28 16.96 -6.69
CA LYS A 167 -10.31 17.99 -6.56
C LYS A 167 -11.25 17.66 -5.41
N ARG A 168 -11.51 18.63 -4.55
CA ARG A 168 -12.41 18.46 -3.41
C ARG A 168 -13.81 18.01 -3.82
N SER A 169 -14.29 18.46 -4.99
CA SER A 169 -15.60 18.09 -5.54
C SER A 169 -15.71 16.62 -5.96
N GLU A 170 -14.59 15.94 -6.18
CA GLU A 170 -14.52 14.55 -6.65
C GLU A 170 -14.25 13.55 -5.51
N VAL A 171 -13.99 14.04 -4.28
CA VAL A 171 -13.69 13.20 -3.14
C VAL A 171 -14.88 12.33 -2.75
N ILE A 172 -14.65 11.01 -2.69
CA ILE A 172 -15.60 10.05 -2.14
C ILE A 172 -15.55 10.13 -0.61
N ASN A 173 -16.72 10.44 -0.01
CA ASN A 173 -16.84 10.68 1.41
C ASN A 173 -18.07 9.97 1.97
N ALA A 174 -17.89 9.13 2.98
CA ALA A 174 -18.97 8.41 3.65
C ALA A 174 -20.03 9.34 4.27
N ALA A 175 -19.72 10.61 4.55
CA ALA A 175 -20.70 11.61 4.97
C ALA A 175 -21.79 11.88 3.92
N ASN A 176 -21.57 11.50 2.67
CA ASN A 176 -22.53 11.64 1.57
C ASN A 176 -23.52 10.46 1.48
N ILE A 177 -23.38 9.42 2.30
CA ILE A 177 -24.30 8.27 2.34
C ILE A 177 -25.66 8.74 2.85
N LYS A 178 -26.72 8.39 2.12
CA LYS A 178 -28.10 8.82 2.42
C LYS A 178 -29.05 7.61 2.44
N PRO A 179 -30.18 7.72 3.14
CA PRO A 179 -31.26 6.74 2.98
C PRO A 179 -31.65 6.58 1.53
N GLY A 180 -31.78 5.32 1.07
CA GLY A 180 -32.04 4.99 -0.34
C GLY A 180 -30.78 4.60 -1.13
N ASN A 181 -29.58 4.79 -0.59
CA ASN A 181 -28.38 4.19 -1.19
C ASN A 181 -28.43 2.66 -1.06
N VAL A 182 -27.89 1.98 -2.08
CA VAL A 182 -27.77 0.53 -2.08
C VAL A 182 -26.37 0.11 -1.59
N ILE A 183 -26.31 -1.08 -0.99
CA ILE A 183 -25.03 -1.69 -0.59
C ILE A 183 -24.61 -2.65 -1.72
N VAL A 184 -23.40 -2.45 -2.25
CA VAL A 184 -22.81 -3.33 -3.25
C VAL A 184 -21.63 -4.05 -2.62
N GLY A 185 -21.63 -5.38 -2.66
CA GLY A 185 -20.50 -6.21 -2.23
C GLY A 185 -19.70 -6.68 -3.43
N LEU A 186 -18.38 -6.56 -3.35
CA LEU A 186 -17.45 -7.18 -4.29
C LEU A 186 -17.11 -8.58 -3.78
N ALA A 187 -17.00 -9.55 -4.69
CA ALA A 187 -16.53 -10.89 -4.33
C ALA A 187 -15.08 -10.81 -3.82
N SER A 188 -14.77 -11.60 -2.79
CA SER A 188 -13.40 -11.68 -2.25
C SER A 188 -12.48 -12.62 -3.04
N PHE A 189 -12.91 -13.04 -4.23
CA PHE A 189 -12.13 -13.87 -5.14
C PHE A 189 -12.29 -13.34 -6.57
N GLY A 190 -11.31 -13.61 -7.40
CA GLY A 190 -11.31 -13.19 -8.79
C GLY A 190 -9.90 -13.19 -9.37
N GLN A 191 -9.81 -12.71 -10.59
CA GLN A 191 -8.53 -12.47 -11.26
C GLN A 191 -8.51 -11.04 -11.78
N ALA A 192 -7.45 -10.30 -11.44
CA ALA A 192 -7.24 -8.97 -12.00
C ALA A 192 -7.03 -9.05 -13.51
N THR A 193 -7.59 -8.10 -14.25
CA THR A 193 -7.55 -8.10 -15.72
C THR A 193 -6.14 -7.92 -16.29
N TYR A 194 -5.21 -7.40 -15.49
CA TYR A 194 -3.81 -7.22 -15.85
C TYR A 194 -2.91 -8.40 -15.44
N GLU A 195 -3.48 -9.46 -14.84
CA GLU A 195 -2.75 -10.67 -14.48
C GLU A 195 -3.00 -11.79 -15.50
N ASP A 196 -1.93 -12.50 -15.88
CA ASP A 196 -1.99 -13.60 -16.85
C ASP A 196 -2.63 -14.88 -16.28
N ARG A 197 -2.66 -14.99 -14.95
CA ARG A 197 -3.19 -16.14 -14.22
C ARG A 197 -3.75 -15.72 -12.86
N TYR A 198 -4.63 -16.57 -12.33
CA TYR A 198 -5.12 -16.40 -10.97
C TYR A 198 -3.95 -16.41 -9.97
N ASN A 199 -3.92 -15.40 -9.12
CA ASN A 199 -2.81 -15.15 -8.20
C ASN A 199 -3.36 -14.60 -6.87
N SER A 200 -4.13 -15.41 -6.17
CA SER A 200 -4.64 -15.08 -4.83
C SER A 200 -3.89 -15.82 -3.73
#